data_34a962c9576e34bb57a99a4a78eefb42
#
_entry.id   34a962c9576e34bb57a99a4a78eefb42
#
_cell.length_a   1.000
_cell.length_b   1.000
_cell.length_c   1.000
_cell.angle_alpha   90.00
_cell.angle_beta   90.00
_cell.angle_gamma   90.00
#
_symmetry.space_group_name_H-M   'P 1'
#
loop_
_entity.id
_entity.type
_entity.pdbx_description
1 polymer ?
#
loop_
_entity_poly.entity_id
_entity_poly.type
_entity_poly.pdbx_seq_one_letter_code
_entity_poly.pdbx_strand_id
1 'polypeptide(L)'
;MAAAALWVCSARRALLLRTGYNAHPWDSCWSRPQGANRYLLTDDVLRLQEFQEKKLAIAYQIYGNKDLYFNKIEDKLKKHEPIHKEELKKCLHLCQTAADVELAKNLIHRYHSENSNMANGEFKFGPLFIRLCYELDLAETALELIKDQSLKGFFPDSTSFNILMDMLFTKGHYESALEVLLEMRKQLIIFSRETYILGFAICYKLNRSDSRSICGTLLDEIDVKGEYIPRQAFCFAAALALKRNDVSKAKAIFSRIKNVDSRVCNNLHIHIQTMSGAVENALQILAMAQGTVARNFVKRPEISEQVLAAVAEKVKNNPPLHARFEAIYSKLQASGQITALSLDDMLCLAPHRRKQHPISLNQRKMNTRTFKSLQSTLLAE
;
A
#
# COMPACT_ATOMS: atom_id res chain seq x y z
N MET A 1 -58.96 5.36 -13.17
CA MET A 1 -58.69 6.81 -12.95
C MET A 1 -57.43 6.91 -12.13
N ALA A 2 -56.31 7.11 -12.79
CA ALA A 2 -54.99 7.22 -12.21
C ALA A 2 -54.49 8.65 -12.38
N ALA A 3 -54.14 9.31 -11.28
CA ALA A 3 -53.56 10.65 -11.29
C ALA A 3 -52.03 10.55 -11.19
N ALA A 4 -51.35 11.02 -12.22
CA ALA A 4 -49.93 11.16 -12.32
C ALA A 4 -49.46 12.43 -11.57
N ALA A 5 -48.51 12.31 -10.65
CA ALA A 5 -47.82 13.41 -9.99
C ALA A 5 -46.48 13.65 -10.68
N LEU A 6 -46.39 14.79 -11.39
CA LEU A 6 -45.17 15.33 -11.98
C LEU A 6 -44.33 16.05 -10.90
N TRP A 7 -43.10 15.60 -10.71
CA TRP A 7 -42.09 16.31 -9.95
C TRP A 7 -41.23 17.15 -10.91
N VAL A 8 -41.33 18.45 -10.78
CA VAL A 8 -40.53 19.45 -11.51
C VAL A 8 -39.23 19.68 -10.72
N CYS A 9 -38.10 19.27 -11.26
CA CYS A 9 -36.77 19.64 -10.76
C CYS A 9 -36.36 21.00 -11.34
N SER A 10 -36.33 22.00 -10.49
CA SER A 10 -35.85 23.37 -10.77
C SER A 10 -34.32 23.39 -10.92
N ALA A 11 -33.85 23.67 -12.13
CA ALA A 11 -32.45 23.92 -12.42
C ALA A 11 -32.07 25.37 -12.02
N ARG A 12 -31.26 25.52 -10.98
CA ARG A 12 -30.54 26.77 -10.72
C ARG A 12 -29.22 26.80 -11.52
N ARG A 13 -29.21 27.58 -12.61
CA ARG A 13 -28.01 28.00 -13.33
C ARG A 13 -27.22 28.96 -12.44
N ALA A 14 -26.04 28.57 -12.00
CA ALA A 14 -24.99 29.46 -11.52
C ALA A 14 -24.01 29.74 -12.68
N LEU A 15 -23.98 30.97 -13.15
CA LEU A 15 -22.97 31.52 -14.04
C LEU A 15 -21.64 31.61 -13.27
N LEU A 16 -20.67 30.78 -13.58
CA LEU A 16 -19.28 30.98 -13.20
C LEU A 16 -18.45 31.33 -14.44
N LEU A 17 -17.81 32.47 -14.31
CA LEU A 17 -16.93 33.10 -15.28
C LEU A 17 -15.82 32.15 -15.76
N ARG A 18 -15.67 32.09 -17.07
CA ARG A 18 -14.62 31.44 -17.82
C ARG A 18 -13.26 32.08 -17.50
N THR A 19 -12.44 31.45 -16.71
CA THR A 19 -10.98 31.59 -16.83
C THR A 19 -10.46 30.33 -17.49
N GLY A 20 -9.91 30.50 -18.70
CA GLY A 20 -9.44 29.39 -19.51
C GLY A 20 -8.18 28.77 -18.92
N TYR A 21 -8.32 27.57 -18.41
CA TYR A 21 -7.23 26.61 -18.31
C TYR A 21 -7.60 25.43 -19.20
N ASN A 22 -6.78 25.16 -20.20
CA ASN A 22 -6.87 23.95 -21.02
C ASN A 22 -6.69 22.74 -20.11
N ALA A 23 -7.78 22.13 -19.71
CA ALA A 23 -7.79 20.83 -19.07
C ALA A 23 -7.37 19.80 -20.14
N HIS A 24 -6.22 19.18 -19.95
CA HIS A 24 -5.78 18.06 -20.77
C HIS A 24 -6.78 16.90 -20.67
N PRO A 25 -7.06 16.19 -21.78
CA PRO A 25 -8.05 15.08 -21.81
C PRO A 25 -7.71 13.87 -20.92
N TRP A 26 -6.63 13.92 -20.17
CA TRP A 26 -6.11 12.82 -19.36
C TRP A 26 -6.53 12.84 -17.89
N ASP A 27 -7.21 13.90 -17.42
CA ASP A 27 -7.66 14.01 -16.02
C ASP A 27 -8.89 13.15 -15.67
N SER A 28 -9.56 12.55 -16.67
CA SER A 28 -10.82 11.84 -16.46
C SER A 28 -10.68 10.36 -16.03
N CYS A 29 -9.48 9.80 -16.01
CA CYS A 29 -9.28 8.37 -15.69
C CYS A 29 -9.08 8.06 -14.20
N TRP A 30 -8.98 9.08 -13.33
CA TRP A 30 -8.62 8.90 -11.91
C TRP A 30 -9.73 9.22 -10.91
N SER A 31 -10.97 9.46 -11.37
CA SER A 31 -12.14 9.51 -10.48
C SER A 31 -12.53 8.10 -10.04
N ARG A 32 -11.65 7.42 -9.28
CA ARG A 32 -12.07 6.23 -8.53
C ARG A 32 -13.12 6.66 -7.52
N PRO A 33 -14.23 5.90 -7.38
CA PRO A 33 -15.21 6.17 -6.33
C PRO A 33 -14.46 6.19 -4.98
N GLN A 34 -14.73 7.21 -4.16
CA GLN A 34 -14.19 7.38 -2.81
C GLN A 34 -14.74 6.30 -1.85
N GLY A 35 -14.56 5.04 -2.18
CA GLY A 35 -14.53 3.96 -1.21
C GLY A 35 -13.15 4.00 -0.54
N ALA A 36 -13.07 3.85 0.77
CA ALA A 36 -11.81 3.87 1.51
C ALA A 36 -10.77 2.96 0.81
N ASN A 37 -9.83 3.58 0.11
CA ASN A 37 -8.81 2.86 -0.64
C ASN A 37 -7.94 2.08 0.35
N ARG A 38 -8.04 0.76 0.32
CA ARG A 38 -7.37 -0.16 1.25
C ARG A 38 -5.97 -0.52 0.76
N TYR A 39 -5.15 0.50 0.45
CA TYR A 39 -3.74 0.28 0.11
C TYR A 39 -2.94 -0.01 1.37
N LEU A 40 -2.08 -1.00 1.31
CA LEU A 40 -1.13 -1.31 2.39
C LEU A 40 0.24 -0.68 2.14
N LEU A 41 0.63 -0.54 0.88
CA LEU A 41 1.87 0.08 0.49
C LEU A 41 1.69 1.59 0.24
N THR A 42 2.72 2.35 0.56
CA THR A 42 2.78 3.79 0.26
C THR A 42 3.19 4.02 -1.19
N ASP A 43 2.82 5.18 -1.76
CA ASP A 43 3.20 5.58 -3.12
C ASP A 43 4.72 5.58 -3.35
N ASP A 44 5.51 5.81 -2.31
CA ASP A 44 6.98 5.73 -2.37
C ASP A 44 7.51 4.32 -2.69
N VAL A 45 6.77 3.28 -2.29
CA VAL A 45 7.13 1.88 -2.59
C VAL A 45 6.60 1.49 -3.98
N LEU A 46 5.36 1.83 -4.25
CA LEU A 46 4.72 1.56 -5.54
C LEU A 46 5.40 2.32 -6.68
N ARG A 47 5.75 3.61 -6.47
CA ARG A 47 6.36 4.52 -7.46
C ARG A 47 5.58 4.58 -8.78
N LEU A 48 4.25 4.60 -8.70
CA LEU A 48 3.40 4.68 -9.89
C LEU A 48 3.49 6.04 -10.56
N GLN A 49 3.60 7.13 -9.78
CA GLN A 49 3.77 8.47 -10.31
C GLN A 49 5.07 8.59 -11.11
N GLU A 50 6.20 8.10 -10.58
CA GLU A 50 7.49 8.09 -11.28
C GLU A 50 7.43 7.26 -12.58
N PHE A 51 6.68 6.15 -12.56
CA PHE A 51 6.45 5.32 -13.74
C PHE A 51 5.69 6.10 -14.83
N GLN A 52 4.64 6.83 -14.46
CA GLN A 52 3.84 7.64 -15.37
C GLN A 52 4.63 8.81 -15.97
N GLU A 53 5.44 9.50 -15.15
CA GLU A 53 6.32 10.58 -15.63
C GLU A 53 7.31 10.06 -16.69
N LYS A 54 7.90 8.88 -16.46
CA LYS A 54 8.79 8.23 -17.43
C LYS A 54 8.05 7.79 -18.69
N LYS A 55 6.83 7.28 -18.56
CA LYS A 55 5.97 6.92 -19.69
C LYS A 55 5.72 8.12 -20.62
N LEU A 56 5.36 9.27 -20.04
CA LEU A 56 5.18 10.51 -20.78
C LEU A 56 6.48 10.96 -21.44
N ALA A 57 7.61 10.95 -20.74
CA ALA A 57 8.90 11.34 -21.28
C ALA A 57 9.33 10.48 -22.48
N ILE A 58 9.08 9.16 -22.42
CA ILE A 58 9.40 8.23 -23.51
C ILE A 58 8.44 8.43 -24.70
N ALA A 59 7.14 8.65 -24.44
CA ALA A 59 6.18 8.95 -25.49
C ALA A 59 6.56 10.21 -26.29
N TYR A 60 7.07 11.24 -25.60
CA TYR A 60 7.62 12.44 -26.26
C TYR A 60 8.82 12.11 -27.17
N GLN A 61 9.73 11.23 -26.75
CA GLN A 61 10.91 10.87 -27.53
C GLN A 61 10.61 10.20 -28.88
N ILE A 62 9.47 9.50 -28.98
CA ILE A 62 9.04 8.84 -30.23
C ILE A 62 8.03 9.66 -31.05
N TYR A 63 7.83 10.94 -30.69
CA TYR A 63 6.92 11.86 -31.39
C TYR A 63 5.50 11.30 -31.61
N GLY A 64 5.00 10.49 -30.66
CA GLY A 64 3.66 9.90 -30.73
C GLY A 64 3.50 8.71 -31.69
N ASN A 65 4.54 8.30 -32.41
CA ASN A 65 4.49 7.18 -33.39
C ASN A 65 4.65 5.81 -32.69
N LYS A 66 3.76 5.51 -31.75
CA LYS A 66 3.76 4.27 -31.00
C LYS A 66 3.65 3.06 -31.93
N ASP A 67 2.69 3.08 -32.86
CA ASP A 67 2.40 1.93 -33.72
C ASP A 67 3.57 1.56 -34.63
N LEU A 68 4.25 2.54 -35.18
CA LEU A 68 5.49 2.32 -35.94
C LEU A 68 6.59 1.68 -35.10
N TYR A 69 6.69 2.08 -33.83
CA TYR A 69 7.65 1.47 -32.92
C TYR A 69 7.30 0.01 -32.62
N PHE A 70 6.04 -0.29 -32.34
CA PHE A 70 5.57 -1.66 -32.05
C PHE A 70 5.72 -2.56 -33.28
N ASN A 71 5.33 -2.12 -34.49
CA ASN A 71 5.52 -2.87 -35.73
C ASN A 71 7.01 -3.21 -35.96
N LYS A 72 7.92 -2.24 -35.71
CA LYS A 72 9.35 -2.50 -35.79
C LYS A 72 9.84 -3.57 -34.80
N ILE A 73 9.29 -3.57 -33.59
CA ILE A 73 9.61 -4.57 -32.58
C ILE A 73 9.07 -5.95 -32.97
N GLU A 74 7.84 -6.03 -33.49
CA GLU A 74 7.29 -7.27 -34.01
C GLU A 74 8.10 -7.85 -35.16
N ASP A 75 8.54 -7.00 -36.10
CA ASP A 75 9.40 -7.42 -37.22
C ASP A 75 10.74 -7.98 -36.71
N LYS A 76 11.32 -7.40 -35.67
CA LYS A 76 12.52 -7.94 -35.03
C LYS A 76 12.25 -9.33 -34.40
N LEU A 77 11.11 -9.50 -33.70
CA LEU A 77 10.72 -10.78 -33.16
C LEU A 77 10.58 -11.85 -34.25
N LYS A 78 9.92 -11.51 -35.38
CA LYS A 78 9.74 -12.39 -36.54
C LYS A 78 11.09 -12.77 -37.20
N LYS A 79 12.03 -11.84 -37.25
CA LYS A 79 13.38 -12.04 -37.84
C LYS A 79 14.35 -12.69 -36.84
N HIS A 80 13.92 -12.98 -35.61
CA HIS A 80 14.79 -13.51 -34.56
C HIS A 80 16.01 -12.61 -34.23
N GLU A 81 15.87 -11.29 -34.45
CA GLU A 81 16.90 -10.34 -34.07
C GLU A 81 17.00 -10.18 -32.54
N PRO A 82 18.19 -9.88 -31.99
CA PRO A 82 18.33 -9.71 -30.54
C PRO A 82 17.59 -8.48 -30.03
N ILE A 83 17.02 -8.60 -28.84
CA ILE A 83 16.28 -7.52 -28.17
C ILE A 83 17.20 -6.79 -27.18
N HIS A 84 17.38 -5.49 -27.39
CA HIS A 84 18.21 -4.69 -26.50
C HIS A 84 17.46 -4.19 -25.27
N LYS A 85 18.20 -4.00 -24.18
CA LYS A 85 17.69 -3.49 -22.89
C LYS A 85 16.82 -2.25 -23.03
N GLU A 86 17.26 -1.26 -23.81
CA GLU A 86 16.53 0.00 -23.99
C GLU A 86 15.26 -0.17 -24.85
N GLU A 87 15.22 -1.16 -25.75
CA GLU A 87 14.02 -1.48 -26.53
C GLU A 87 12.94 -2.10 -25.65
N LEU A 88 13.29 -3.08 -24.81
CA LEU A 88 12.36 -3.66 -23.86
C LEU A 88 11.84 -2.60 -22.87
N LYS A 89 12.72 -1.76 -22.35
CA LYS A 89 12.36 -0.68 -21.43
C LYS A 89 11.38 0.32 -22.05
N LYS A 90 11.65 0.77 -23.30
CA LYS A 90 10.75 1.66 -24.03
C LYS A 90 9.41 0.99 -24.32
N CYS A 91 9.41 -0.28 -24.77
CA CYS A 91 8.20 -1.03 -25.04
C CYS A 91 7.29 -1.09 -23.78
N LEU A 92 7.84 -1.47 -22.62
CA LEU A 92 7.10 -1.53 -21.36
C LEU A 92 6.48 -0.20 -20.92
N HIS A 93 7.13 0.93 -21.22
CA HIS A 93 6.54 2.24 -20.92
C HIS A 93 5.50 2.69 -21.96
N LEU A 94 5.56 2.17 -23.18
CA LEU A 94 4.65 2.56 -24.25
C LEU A 94 3.37 1.74 -24.31
N CYS A 95 3.31 0.59 -23.63
CA CYS A 95 2.11 -0.24 -23.54
C CYS A 95 0.95 0.53 -22.92
N GLN A 96 -0.23 0.47 -23.58
CA GLN A 96 -1.46 1.13 -23.17
C GLN A 96 -2.66 0.20 -23.15
N THR A 97 -2.57 -0.94 -23.85
CA THR A 97 -3.64 -1.91 -23.98
C THR A 97 -3.19 -3.31 -23.54
N ALA A 98 -4.14 -4.19 -23.27
CA ALA A 98 -3.85 -5.59 -22.97
C ALA A 98 -3.13 -6.31 -24.12
N ALA A 99 -3.45 -5.95 -25.38
CA ALA A 99 -2.76 -6.48 -26.56
C ALA A 99 -1.27 -6.09 -26.60
N ASP A 100 -0.96 -4.84 -26.22
CA ASP A 100 0.44 -4.40 -26.11
C ASP A 100 1.18 -5.21 -25.02
N VAL A 101 0.48 -5.59 -23.93
CA VAL A 101 1.09 -6.37 -22.85
C VAL A 101 1.41 -7.80 -23.30
N GLU A 102 0.59 -8.40 -24.18
CA GLU A 102 0.92 -9.70 -24.76
C GLU A 102 2.19 -9.65 -25.63
N LEU A 103 2.35 -8.59 -26.42
CA LEU A 103 3.60 -8.36 -27.13
C LEU A 103 4.78 -8.18 -26.16
N ALA A 104 4.56 -7.42 -25.09
CA ALA A 104 5.59 -7.22 -24.06
C ALA A 104 5.98 -8.51 -23.34
N LYS A 105 5.05 -9.45 -23.11
CA LYS A 105 5.35 -10.79 -22.57
C LYS A 105 6.28 -11.56 -23.49
N ASN A 106 5.99 -11.60 -24.79
CA ASN A 106 6.84 -12.26 -25.77
C ASN A 106 8.26 -11.65 -25.81
N LEU A 107 8.36 -10.31 -25.70
CA LEU A 107 9.63 -9.62 -25.60
C LEU A 107 10.41 -9.98 -24.33
N ILE A 108 9.72 -10.09 -23.20
CA ILE A 108 10.34 -10.47 -21.92
C ILE A 108 10.90 -11.88 -22.01
N HIS A 109 10.14 -12.85 -22.51
CA HIS A 109 10.61 -14.23 -22.70
C HIS A 109 11.83 -14.27 -23.62
N ARG A 110 11.75 -13.56 -24.74
CA ARG A 110 12.87 -13.50 -25.70
C ARG A 110 14.10 -12.86 -25.08
N TYR A 111 13.95 -11.69 -24.46
CA TYR A 111 15.03 -11.00 -23.77
C TYR A 111 15.67 -11.85 -22.67
N HIS A 112 14.84 -12.54 -21.87
CA HIS A 112 15.34 -13.39 -20.80
C HIS A 112 16.11 -14.60 -21.33
N SER A 113 15.60 -15.27 -22.37
CA SER A 113 16.28 -16.41 -22.99
C SER A 113 17.64 -16.04 -23.61
N GLU A 114 17.76 -14.86 -24.22
CA GLU A 114 19.00 -14.35 -24.81
C GLU A 114 20.02 -13.92 -23.76
N ASN A 115 19.58 -13.43 -22.62
CA ASN A 115 20.42 -12.84 -21.58
C ASN A 115 20.54 -13.70 -20.31
N SER A 116 20.04 -14.93 -20.32
CA SER A 116 20.06 -15.83 -19.14
C SER A 116 21.46 -16.09 -18.58
N ASN A 117 22.48 -16.05 -19.42
CA ASN A 117 23.88 -16.29 -19.07
C ASN A 117 24.65 -15.00 -18.71
N MET A 118 24.04 -13.81 -18.90
CA MET A 118 24.68 -12.57 -18.48
C MET A 118 24.44 -12.37 -16.99
N ALA A 119 25.51 -12.21 -16.23
CA ALA A 119 25.43 -11.84 -14.82
C ALA A 119 24.46 -10.66 -14.65
N ASN A 120 23.49 -10.83 -13.76
CA ASN A 120 22.35 -9.96 -13.52
C ASN A 120 22.64 -8.49 -13.82
N GLY A 121 22.15 -8.02 -14.98
CA GLY A 121 22.34 -6.63 -15.39
C GLY A 121 21.74 -5.69 -14.34
N GLU A 122 22.30 -4.51 -14.18
CA GLU A 122 21.93 -3.51 -13.18
C GLU A 122 20.44 -3.11 -13.20
N PHE A 123 19.70 -3.37 -14.29
CA PHE A 123 18.31 -2.94 -14.45
C PHE A 123 17.32 -4.09 -14.23
N LYS A 124 16.43 -3.89 -13.27
CA LYS A 124 15.38 -4.86 -12.91
C LYS A 124 14.08 -4.54 -13.68
N PHE A 125 13.74 -5.38 -14.65
CA PHE A 125 12.52 -5.23 -15.45
C PHE A 125 11.26 -5.68 -14.75
N GLY A 126 11.37 -6.61 -13.80
CA GLY A 126 10.23 -7.14 -13.05
C GLY A 126 9.34 -6.05 -12.45
N PRO A 127 9.87 -5.13 -11.63
CA PRO A 127 9.07 -4.04 -11.05
C PRO A 127 8.43 -3.11 -12.10
N LEU A 128 9.09 -2.94 -13.25
CA LEU A 128 8.57 -2.12 -14.35
C LEU A 128 7.33 -2.76 -14.97
N PHE A 129 7.42 -4.06 -15.28
CA PHE A 129 6.31 -4.83 -15.84
C PHE A 129 5.12 -4.92 -14.87
N ILE A 130 5.38 -5.15 -13.58
CA ILE A 130 4.28 -5.23 -12.59
C ILE A 130 3.58 -3.87 -12.41
N ARG A 131 4.31 -2.73 -12.48
CA ARG A 131 3.69 -1.40 -12.48
C ARG A 131 2.84 -1.16 -13.71
N LEU A 132 3.27 -1.64 -14.88
CA LEU A 132 2.45 -1.61 -16.10
C LEU A 132 1.16 -2.40 -15.90
N CYS A 133 1.23 -3.62 -15.39
CA CYS A 133 0.05 -4.43 -15.08
C CYS A 133 -0.85 -3.77 -14.02
N TYR A 134 -0.25 -3.09 -13.03
CA TYR A 134 -1.00 -2.34 -12.00
C TYR A 134 -1.78 -1.17 -12.63
N GLU A 135 -1.17 -0.42 -13.56
CA GLU A 135 -1.83 0.68 -14.27
C GLU A 135 -2.98 0.21 -15.17
N LEU A 136 -2.78 -0.91 -15.88
CA LEU A 136 -3.76 -1.48 -16.80
C LEU A 136 -4.77 -2.44 -16.12
N ASP A 137 -4.66 -2.63 -14.82
CA ASP A 137 -5.52 -3.51 -14.02
C ASP A 137 -5.45 -5.00 -14.39
N LEU A 138 -4.29 -5.48 -14.91
CA LEU A 138 -4.03 -6.82 -15.40
C LEU A 138 -3.35 -7.71 -14.34
N ALA A 139 -4.06 -8.00 -13.23
CA ALA A 139 -3.50 -8.78 -12.13
C ALA A 139 -3.20 -10.25 -12.50
N GLU A 140 -4.06 -10.87 -13.30
CA GLU A 140 -3.92 -12.26 -13.71
C GLU A 140 -2.70 -12.47 -14.60
N THR A 141 -2.49 -11.60 -15.58
CA THR A 141 -1.31 -11.61 -16.45
C THR A 141 -0.01 -11.46 -15.66
N ALA A 142 -0.01 -10.58 -14.65
CA ALA A 142 1.14 -10.43 -13.76
C ALA A 142 1.39 -11.68 -12.91
N LEU A 143 0.33 -12.34 -12.45
CA LEU A 143 0.40 -13.57 -11.67
C LEU A 143 0.94 -14.75 -12.50
N GLU A 144 0.48 -14.89 -13.75
CA GLU A 144 0.98 -15.90 -14.70
C GLU A 144 2.48 -15.74 -14.90
N LEU A 145 2.96 -14.52 -15.19
CA LEU A 145 4.36 -14.28 -15.48
C LEU A 145 5.28 -14.54 -14.28
N ILE A 146 4.83 -14.20 -13.07
CA ILE A 146 5.60 -14.46 -11.83
C ILE A 146 5.73 -15.97 -11.54
N LYS A 147 4.72 -16.75 -11.91
CA LYS A 147 4.72 -18.22 -11.72
C LYS A 147 5.46 -18.96 -12.83
N ASP A 148 5.79 -18.30 -13.92
CA ASP A 148 6.42 -18.93 -15.06
C ASP A 148 7.85 -19.37 -14.73
N GLN A 149 8.09 -20.68 -14.81
CA GLN A 149 9.40 -21.27 -14.51
C GLN A 149 10.46 -20.91 -15.57
N SER A 150 10.04 -20.56 -16.80
CA SER A 150 10.96 -20.12 -17.86
C SER A 150 11.59 -18.76 -17.56
N LEU A 151 10.96 -17.97 -16.71
CA LEU A 151 11.40 -16.64 -16.26
C LEU A 151 12.10 -16.63 -14.89
N LYS A 152 12.59 -17.79 -14.46
CA LYS A 152 13.31 -17.89 -13.19
C LYS A 152 14.51 -16.93 -13.16
N GLY A 153 14.56 -16.06 -12.16
CA GLY A 153 15.59 -15.02 -12.02
C GLY A 153 15.25 -13.66 -12.67
N PHE A 154 14.17 -13.58 -13.47
CA PHE A 154 13.70 -12.30 -14.01
C PHE A 154 13.15 -11.36 -12.93
N PHE A 155 12.60 -11.92 -11.85
CA PHE A 155 12.10 -11.20 -10.67
C PHE A 155 13.05 -11.41 -9.47
N PRO A 156 14.23 -10.74 -9.44
CA PRO A 156 15.28 -11.06 -8.48
C PRO A 156 15.03 -10.48 -7.08
N ASP A 157 14.03 -9.61 -6.91
CA ASP A 157 13.79 -8.90 -5.65
C ASP A 157 12.31 -8.92 -5.21
N SER A 158 12.10 -8.57 -3.95
CA SER A 158 10.77 -8.51 -3.34
C SER A 158 9.84 -7.45 -3.93
N THR A 159 10.36 -6.46 -4.65
CA THR A 159 9.58 -5.29 -5.10
C THR A 159 8.44 -5.69 -6.03
N SER A 160 8.73 -6.56 -7.03
CA SER A 160 7.72 -7.05 -7.98
C SER A 160 6.60 -7.81 -7.28
N PHE A 161 6.96 -8.72 -6.37
CA PHE A 161 6.03 -9.52 -5.60
C PHE A 161 5.15 -8.65 -4.69
N ASN A 162 5.75 -7.67 -4.02
CA ASN A 162 5.04 -6.76 -3.13
C ASN A 162 4.02 -5.90 -3.88
N ILE A 163 4.38 -5.35 -5.04
CA ILE A 163 3.44 -4.55 -5.87
C ILE A 163 2.27 -5.41 -6.33
N LEU A 164 2.53 -6.65 -6.78
CA LEU A 164 1.46 -7.56 -7.18
C LEU A 164 0.58 -7.99 -6.01
N MET A 165 1.17 -8.31 -4.86
CA MET A 165 0.39 -8.65 -3.66
C MET A 165 -0.50 -7.50 -3.20
N ASP A 166 -0.02 -6.24 -3.25
CA ASP A 166 -0.81 -5.06 -2.91
C ASP A 166 -1.97 -4.85 -3.90
N MET A 167 -1.71 -5.03 -5.19
CA MET A 167 -2.74 -4.98 -6.24
C MET A 167 -3.84 -6.03 -6.02
N LEU A 168 -3.46 -7.28 -5.76
CA LEU A 168 -4.40 -8.38 -5.49
C LEU A 168 -5.15 -8.15 -4.18
N PHE A 169 -4.48 -7.65 -3.14
CA PHE A 169 -5.08 -7.31 -1.86
C PHE A 169 -6.15 -6.21 -2.02
N THR A 170 -5.86 -5.17 -2.79
CA THR A 170 -6.78 -4.07 -3.07
C THR A 170 -8.04 -4.54 -3.81
N LYS A 171 -7.88 -5.52 -4.71
CA LYS A 171 -8.99 -6.16 -5.44
C LYS A 171 -9.77 -7.18 -4.59
N GLY A 172 -9.27 -7.58 -3.44
CA GLY A 172 -9.87 -8.61 -2.60
C GLY A 172 -9.51 -10.05 -2.99
N HIS A 173 -8.58 -10.25 -3.94
CA HIS A 173 -8.10 -11.57 -4.38
C HIS A 173 -7.03 -12.10 -3.42
N TYR A 174 -7.42 -12.34 -2.15
CA TYR A 174 -6.47 -12.70 -1.09
C TYR A 174 -5.84 -14.09 -1.27
N GLU A 175 -6.52 -15.01 -1.95
CA GLU A 175 -5.99 -16.34 -2.24
C GLU A 175 -4.84 -16.26 -3.24
N SER A 176 -5.05 -15.55 -4.35
CA SER A 176 -4.00 -15.31 -5.33
C SER A 176 -2.82 -14.52 -4.75
N ALA A 177 -3.10 -13.56 -3.84
CA ALA A 177 -2.05 -12.85 -3.12
C ALA A 177 -1.23 -13.76 -2.21
N LEU A 178 -1.87 -14.76 -1.57
CA LEU A 178 -1.16 -15.77 -0.78
C LEU A 178 -0.29 -16.68 -1.68
N GLU A 179 -0.79 -17.05 -2.86
CA GLU A 179 -0.01 -17.82 -3.83
C GLU A 179 1.26 -17.08 -4.27
N VAL A 180 1.18 -15.75 -4.47
CA VAL A 180 2.35 -14.91 -4.78
C VAL A 180 3.37 -14.96 -3.64
N LEU A 181 2.91 -14.89 -2.38
CA LEU A 181 3.79 -14.97 -1.21
C LEU A 181 4.50 -16.34 -1.13
N LEU A 182 3.77 -17.42 -1.42
CA LEU A 182 4.32 -18.78 -1.42
C LEU A 182 5.31 -18.98 -2.59
N GLU A 183 5.00 -18.44 -3.79
CA GLU A 183 5.91 -18.48 -4.92
C GLU A 183 7.20 -17.69 -4.65
N MET A 184 7.10 -16.53 -3.99
CA MET A 184 8.26 -15.76 -3.55
C MET A 184 9.18 -16.59 -2.63
N ARG A 185 8.58 -17.35 -1.69
CA ARG A 185 9.32 -18.26 -0.81
C ARG A 185 9.97 -19.41 -1.57
N LYS A 186 9.25 -20.00 -2.53
CA LYS A 186 9.74 -21.10 -3.38
C LYS A 186 10.93 -20.65 -4.24
N GLN A 187 10.91 -19.39 -4.72
CA GLN A 187 12.01 -18.78 -5.47
C GLN A 187 13.16 -18.30 -4.56
N LEU A 188 13.09 -18.51 -3.25
CA LEU A 188 14.09 -18.09 -2.26
C LEU A 188 14.37 -16.58 -2.24
N ILE A 189 13.38 -15.77 -2.60
CA ILE A 189 13.47 -14.31 -2.55
C ILE A 189 13.39 -13.85 -1.08
N ILE A 190 14.32 -12.98 -0.69
CA ILE A 190 14.39 -12.44 0.67
C ILE A 190 13.17 -11.53 0.93
N PHE A 191 12.48 -11.77 2.05
CA PHE A 191 11.34 -10.98 2.46
C PHE A 191 11.78 -9.60 2.93
N SER A 192 11.12 -8.56 2.43
CA SER A 192 11.29 -7.18 2.89
C SER A 192 10.30 -6.86 4.00
N ARG A 193 10.43 -5.67 4.59
CA ARG A 193 9.49 -5.17 5.61
C ARG A 193 8.05 -5.09 5.09
N GLU A 194 7.89 -4.69 3.85
CA GLU A 194 6.62 -4.60 3.14
C GLU A 194 6.02 -5.99 2.90
N THR A 195 6.85 -6.98 2.59
CA THR A 195 6.42 -8.39 2.42
C THR A 195 5.78 -8.93 3.70
N TYR A 196 6.37 -8.64 4.87
CA TYR A 196 5.78 -9.04 6.14
C TYR A 196 4.43 -8.36 6.41
N ILE A 197 4.30 -7.05 6.12
CA ILE A 197 3.01 -6.36 6.27
C ILE A 197 1.94 -7.01 5.40
N LEU A 198 2.25 -7.23 4.12
CA LEU A 198 1.33 -7.86 3.16
C LEU A 198 1.00 -9.30 3.56
N GLY A 199 2.00 -10.09 3.92
CA GLY A 199 1.80 -11.49 4.35
C GLY A 199 0.86 -11.61 5.54
N PHE A 200 1.07 -10.82 6.61
CA PHE A 200 0.16 -10.83 7.76
C PHE A 200 -1.22 -10.26 7.44
N ALA A 201 -1.31 -9.24 6.59
CA ALA A 201 -2.59 -8.68 6.16
C ALA A 201 -3.40 -9.68 5.33
N ILE A 202 -2.76 -10.40 4.40
CA ILE A 202 -3.38 -11.47 3.60
C ILE A 202 -3.89 -12.59 4.54
N CYS A 203 -3.06 -13.05 5.47
CA CYS A 203 -3.45 -14.07 6.46
C CYS A 203 -4.63 -13.60 7.32
N TYR A 204 -4.65 -12.32 7.71
CA TYR A 204 -5.74 -11.72 8.50
C TYR A 204 -7.07 -11.68 7.73
N LYS A 205 -7.02 -11.36 6.43
CA LYS A 205 -8.22 -11.32 5.57
C LYS A 205 -8.76 -12.72 5.29
N LEU A 206 -7.90 -13.66 4.96
CA LEU A 206 -8.28 -15.04 4.67
C LEU A 206 -8.83 -15.77 5.92
N ASN A 207 -8.23 -15.58 7.07
CA ASN A 207 -8.62 -16.20 8.34
C ASN A 207 -8.87 -17.73 8.28
N ARG A 208 -8.12 -18.46 7.44
CA ARG A 208 -8.18 -19.93 7.29
C ARG A 208 -7.20 -20.63 8.25
N SER A 209 -7.33 -21.98 8.40
CA SER A 209 -6.36 -22.80 9.12
C SER A 209 -4.92 -22.61 8.59
N ASP A 210 -4.77 -22.62 7.27
CA ASP A 210 -3.48 -22.49 6.58
C ASP A 210 -2.85 -21.11 6.82
N SER A 211 -3.68 -20.04 6.82
CA SER A 211 -3.24 -18.69 7.16
C SER A 211 -2.66 -18.60 8.57
N ARG A 212 -3.19 -19.42 9.52
CA ARG A 212 -2.67 -19.50 10.90
C ARG A 212 -1.28 -20.12 10.94
N SER A 213 -1.10 -21.22 10.22
CA SER A 213 0.21 -21.90 10.11
C SER A 213 1.24 -20.96 9.49
N ILE A 214 0.90 -20.31 8.36
CA ILE A 214 1.78 -19.35 7.67
C ILE A 214 2.10 -18.16 8.58
N CYS A 215 1.12 -17.62 9.30
CA CYS A 215 1.34 -16.54 10.27
C CYS A 215 2.28 -16.97 11.39
N GLY A 216 2.17 -18.22 11.89
CA GLY A 216 3.10 -18.80 12.87
C GLY A 216 4.52 -18.86 12.34
N THR A 217 4.71 -19.48 11.18
CA THR A 217 6.04 -19.57 10.51
C THR A 217 6.66 -18.20 10.25
N LEU A 218 5.87 -17.20 9.85
CA LEU A 218 6.38 -15.83 9.66
C LEU A 218 6.85 -15.20 10.96
N LEU A 219 6.14 -15.43 12.09
CA LEU A 219 6.56 -14.94 13.39
C LEU A 219 7.84 -15.61 13.89
N ASP A 220 7.94 -16.93 13.69
CA ASP A 220 9.13 -17.71 14.07
C ASP A 220 10.37 -17.29 13.25
N GLU A 221 10.19 -17.05 11.95
CA GLU A 221 11.27 -16.52 11.09
C GLU A 221 11.76 -15.14 11.53
N ILE A 222 10.86 -14.27 11.97
CA ILE A 222 11.19 -12.95 12.50
C ILE A 222 12.04 -13.08 13.77
N ASP A 223 11.68 -14.02 14.65
CA ASP A 223 12.40 -14.26 15.89
C ASP A 223 13.82 -14.79 15.63
N VAL A 224 13.96 -15.70 14.68
CA VAL A 224 15.26 -16.26 14.32
C VAL A 224 16.16 -15.22 13.65
N LYS A 225 15.63 -14.39 12.76
CA LYS A 225 16.41 -13.38 12.02
C LYS A 225 16.76 -12.15 12.84
N GLY A 226 16.00 -11.83 13.89
CA GLY A 226 16.16 -10.62 14.69
C GLY A 226 15.93 -9.31 13.91
N GLU A 227 15.23 -9.38 12.77
CA GLU A 227 14.99 -8.23 11.91
C GLU A 227 13.96 -7.27 12.51
N TYR A 228 14.14 -5.97 12.24
CA TYR A 228 13.15 -4.97 12.61
C TYR A 228 11.93 -5.06 11.66
N ILE A 229 10.81 -5.47 12.20
CA ILE A 229 9.53 -5.55 11.48
C ILE A 229 8.63 -4.37 11.83
N PRO A 230 7.93 -3.78 10.84
CA PRO A 230 6.99 -2.70 11.09
C PRO A 230 5.88 -3.11 12.05
N ARG A 231 5.52 -2.21 12.97
CA ARG A 231 4.44 -2.45 13.95
C ARG A 231 3.12 -2.88 13.33
N GLN A 232 2.81 -2.39 12.10
CA GLN A 232 1.59 -2.75 11.39
C GLN A 232 1.48 -4.27 11.13
N ALA A 233 2.59 -4.93 10.83
CA ALA A 233 2.64 -6.38 10.66
C ALA A 233 2.22 -7.11 11.95
N PHE A 234 2.76 -6.70 13.12
CA PHE A 234 2.36 -7.25 14.40
C PHE A 234 0.90 -6.93 14.76
N CYS A 235 0.39 -5.75 14.36
CA CYS A 235 -1.03 -5.40 14.56
C CYS A 235 -1.95 -6.36 13.78
N PHE A 236 -1.63 -6.70 12.52
CA PHE A 236 -2.38 -7.70 11.76
C PHE A 236 -2.31 -9.09 12.41
N ALA A 237 -1.12 -9.52 12.85
CA ALA A 237 -0.95 -10.82 13.50
C ALA A 237 -1.75 -10.91 14.82
N ALA A 238 -1.72 -9.86 15.66
CA ALA A 238 -2.50 -9.80 16.88
C ALA A 238 -4.01 -9.76 16.59
N ALA A 239 -4.45 -9.00 15.60
CA ALA A 239 -5.85 -8.95 15.18
C ALA A 239 -6.33 -10.30 14.62
N LEU A 240 -5.47 -11.05 13.91
CA LEU A 240 -5.78 -12.42 13.47
C LEU A 240 -5.99 -13.36 14.66
N ALA A 241 -5.15 -13.26 15.70
CA ALA A 241 -5.30 -14.05 16.92
C ALA A 241 -6.63 -13.71 17.63
N LEU A 242 -7.01 -12.42 17.68
CA LEU A 242 -8.31 -12.00 18.26
C LEU A 242 -9.50 -12.52 17.45
N LYS A 243 -9.47 -12.50 16.14
CA LYS A 243 -10.54 -13.09 15.29
C LYS A 243 -10.78 -14.57 15.60
N ARG A 244 -9.79 -15.24 16.19
CA ARG A 244 -9.84 -16.66 16.58
C ARG A 244 -10.06 -16.87 18.08
N ASN A 245 -10.36 -15.81 18.82
CA ASN A 245 -10.51 -15.81 20.27
C ASN A 245 -9.26 -16.30 21.05
N ASP A 246 -8.07 -16.29 20.42
CA ASP A 246 -6.81 -16.61 21.08
C ASP A 246 -6.20 -15.33 21.69
N VAL A 247 -6.75 -14.94 22.82
CA VAL A 247 -6.39 -13.69 23.51
C VAL A 247 -4.98 -13.77 24.09
N SER A 248 -4.54 -14.95 24.52
CA SER A 248 -3.19 -15.16 25.07
C SER A 248 -2.12 -14.89 24.01
N LYS A 249 -2.30 -15.46 22.81
CA LYS A 249 -1.42 -15.23 21.67
C LYS A 249 -1.46 -13.78 21.20
N ALA A 250 -2.66 -13.15 21.18
CA ALA A 250 -2.80 -11.75 20.83
C ALA A 250 -2.01 -10.83 21.76
N LYS A 251 -2.06 -11.08 23.09
CA LYS A 251 -1.25 -10.34 24.08
C LYS A 251 0.26 -10.54 23.86
N ALA A 252 0.69 -11.78 23.64
CA ALA A 252 2.10 -12.09 23.41
C ALA A 252 2.65 -11.41 22.14
N ILE A 253 1.85 -11.39 21.07
CA ILE A 253 2.25 -10.69 19.84
C ILE A 253 2.26 -9.17 20.05
N PHE A 254 1.24 -8.63 20.71
CA PHE A 254 1.12 -7.18 20.95
C PHE A 254 2.25 -6.64 21.83
N SER A 255 2.72 -7.41 22.83
CA SER A 255 3.85 -7.02 23.69
C SER A 255 5.18 -6.83 22.94
N ARG A 256 5.30 -7.38 21.72
CA ARG A 256 6.48 -7.19 20.85
C ARG A 256 6.50 -5.81 20.17
N ILE A 257 5.42 -5.05 20.21
CA ILE A 257 5.33 -3.72 19.61
C ILE A 257 6.00 -2.70 20.54
N LYS A 258 7.17 -2.19 20.13
CA LYS A 258 7.95 -1.23 20.95
C LYS A 258 7.27 0.15 21.05
N ASN A 259 6.63 0.62 20.00
CA ASN A 259 5.94 1.91 19.97
C ASN A 259 4.45 1.70 19.74
N VAL A 260 3.67 1.89 20.79
CA VAL A 260 2.21 1.74 20.79
C VAL A 260 1.45 3.04 20.47
N ASP A 261 2.15 4.17 20.29
CA ASP A 261 1.55 5.48 20.01
C ASP A 261 0.98 5.55 18.59
N SER A 262 -0.07 4.81 18.33
CA SER A 262 -0.82 4.91 17.09
C SER A 262 -2.29 4.61 17.31
N ARG A 263 -3.14 5.18 16.47
CA ARG A 263 -4.58 4.94 16.46
C ARG A 263 -4.90 3.43 16.48
N VAL A 264 -4.26 2.66 15.61
CA VAL A 264 -4.48 1.21 15.49
C VAL A 264 -4.05 0.47 16.73
N CYS A 265 -2.87 0.78 17.29
CA CYS A 265 -2.36 0.12 18.49
C CYS A 265 -3.25 0.41 19.70
N ASN A 266 -3.70 1.64 19.89
CA ASN A 266 -4.58 2.00 21.00
C ASN A 266 -5.91 1.22 20.94
N ASN A 267 -6.56 1.19 19.78
CA ASN A 267 -7.79 0.44 19.58
C ASN A 267 -7.59 -1.07 19.77
N LEU A 268 -6.52 -1.61 19.24
CA LEU A 268 -6.17 -3.03 19.37
C LEU A 268 -5.87 -3.38 20.83
N HIS A 269 -5.13 -2.52 21.56
CA HIS A 269 -4.84 -2.73 22.98
C HIS A 269 -6.10 -2.75 23.84
N ILE A 270 -7.00 -1.77 23.65
CA ILE A 270 -8.28 -1.73 24.34
C ILE A 270 -9.07 -3.01 24.07
N HIS A 271 -9.14 -3.43 22.79
CA HIS A 271 -9.87 -4.63 22.41
C HIS A 271 -9.27 -5.92 23.02
N ILE A 272 -7.92 -6.05 23.04
CA ILE A 272 -7.22 -7.16 23.69
C ILE A 272 -7.54 -7.21 25.20
N GLN A 273 -7.49 -6.07 25.90
CA GLN A 273 -7.79 -6.01 27.34
C GLN A 273 -9.26 -6.36 27.62
N THR A 274 -10.17 -5.88 26.79
CA THR A 274 -11.60 -6.19 26.87
C THR A 274 -11.88 -7.69 26.69
N MET A 275 -11.28 -8.30 25.68
CA MET A 275 -11.43 -9.73 25.41
C MET A 275 -10.77 -10.61 26.48
N SER A 276 -9.72 -10.12 27.12
CA SER A 276 -9.05 -10.84 28.23
C SER A 276 -9.79 -10.77 29.56
N GLY A 277 -10.89 -10.01 29.64
CA GLY A 277 -11.61 -9.76 30.90
C GLY A 277 -11.00 -8.68 31.79
N ALA A 278 -9.86 -8.10 31.41
CA ALA A 278 -9.21 -7.01 32.16
C ALA A 278 -9.84 -5.64 31.81
N VAL A 279 -11.14 -5.52 32.06
CA VAL A 279 -11.94 -4.35 31.65
C VAL A 279 -11.49 -3.07 32.33
N GLU A 280 -11.00 -3.13 33.58
CA GLU A 280 -10.46 -1.97 34.28
C GLU A 280 -9.23 -1.37 33.54
N ASN A 281 -8.36 -2.23 33.03
CA ASN A 281 -7.21 -1.77 32.23
C ASN A 281 -7.68 -1.12 30.92
N ALA A 282 -8.71 -1.67 30.27
CA ALA A 282 -9.28 -1.05 29.07
C ALA A 282 -9.84 0.34 29.37
N LEU A 283 -10.57 0.50 30.46
CA LEU A 283 -11.09 1.82 30.91
C LEU A 283 -9.96 2.78 31.28
N GLN A 284 -8.88 2.30 31.86
CA GLN A 284 -7.72 3.14 32.17
C GLN A 284 -7.04 3.67 30.88
N ILE A 285 -6.88 2.82 29.86
CA ILE A 285 -6.33 3.23 28.56
C ILE A 285 -7.23 4.28 27.89
N LEU A 286 -8.56 4.08 27.94
CA LEU A 286 -9.53 5.06 27.43
C LEU A 286 -9.45 6.40 28.19
N ALA A 287 -9.30 6.37 29.51
CA ALA A 287 -9.14 7.57 30.32
C ALA A 287 -7.82 8.32 30.00
N MET A 288 -6.72 7.59 29.76
CA MET A 288 -5.47 8.20 29.34
C MET A 288 -5.57 8.82 27.95
N ALA A 289 -6.24 8.16 26.99
CA ALA A 289 -6.49 8.68 25.66
C ALA A 289 -7.28 10.00 25.68
N GLN A 290 -8.19 10.16 26.64
CA GLN A 290 -8.95 11.38 26.89
C GLN A 290 -8.08 12.51 27.48
N GLY A 291 -7.17 12.17 28.44
CA GLY A 291 -6.33 13.11 29.18
C GLY A 291 -5.19 13.71 28.36
N THR A 292 -4.92 13.21 27.14
CA THR A 292 -3.90 13.79 26.25
C THR A 292 -4.30 15.21 25.84
N VAL A 293 -3.69 16.20 26.53
CA VAL A 293 -3.84 17.61 26.16
C VAL A 293 -3.39 17.77 24.71
N ALA A 294 -4.26 18.28 23.86
CA ALA A 294 -3.92 18.61 22.50
C ALA A 294 -2.79 19.67 22.49
N ARG A 295 -1.55 19.23 22.45
CA ARG A 295 -0.47 20.12 22.02
C ARG A 295 -0.70 20.38 20.53
N ASN A 296 -0.53 21.61 20.08
CA ASN A 296 -0.91 22.12 18.76
C ASN A 296 -0.49 21.27 17.53
N PHE A 297 0.29 20.19 17.73
CA PHE A 297 0.82 19.34 16.65
C PHE A 297 0.58 17.83 16.84
N VAL A 298 -0.09 17.41 17.93
CA VAL A 298 -0.38 15.99 18.17
C VAL A 298 -1.87 15.75 18.02
N LYS A 299 -2.25 14.96 17.00
CA LYS A 299 -3.65 14.53 16.85
C LYS A 299 -4.05 13.69 18.06
N ARG A 300 -5.21 13.97 18.62
CA ARG A 300 -5.81 13.13 19.66
C ARG A 300 -6.03 11.71 19.11
N PRO A 301 -5.86 10.67 19.93
CA PRO A 301 -6.12 9.30 19.49
C PRO A 301 -7.61 9.12 19.19
N GLU A 302 -7.92 8.63 17.98
CA GLU A 302 -9.28 8.30 17.55
C GLU A 302 -9.61 6.88 18.00
N ILE A 303 -10.77 6.69 18.64
CA ILE A 303 -11.25 5.40 19.11
C ILE A 303 -12.41 4.94 18.24
N SER A 304 -12.38 3.66 17.82
CA SER A 304 -13.45 3.04 17.03
C SER A 304 -14.70 2.82 17.86
N GLU A 305 -15.85 3.19 17.29
CA GLU A 305 -17.15 2.87 17.89
C GLU A 305 -17.33 1.37 18.12
N GLN A 306 -16.83 0.53 17.22
CA GLN A 306 -16.83 -0.92 17.34
C GLN A 306 -16.13 -1.41 18.62
N VAL A 307 -14.96 -0.81 18.93
CA VAL A 307 -14.20 -1.16 20.14
C VAL A 307 -14.92 -0.68 21.40
N LEU A 308 -15.50 0.52 21.36
CA LEU A 308 -16.29 1.05 22.47
C LEU A 308 -17.53 0.19 22.74
N ALA A 309 -18.24 -0.27 21.71
CA ALA A 309 -19.37 -1.18 21.84
C ALA A 309 -18.96 -2.51 22.51
N ALA A 310 -17.80 -3.07 22.16
CA ALA A 310 -17.28 -4.28 22.79
C ALA A 310 -16.95 -4.07 24.29
N VAL A 311 -16.42 -2.90 24.65
CA VAL A 311 -16.21 -2.53 26.07
C VAL A 311 -17.56 -2.38 26.79
N ALA A 312 -18.52 -1.66 26.19
CA ALA A 312 -19.84 -1.44 26.75
C ALA A 312 -20.56 -2.76 27.07
N GLU A 313 -20.47 -3.74 26.17
CA GLU A 313 -21.05 -5.07 26.38
C GLU A 313 -20.48 -5.78 27.62
N LYS A 314 -19.16 -5.69 27.83
CA LYS A 314 -18.49 -6.33 28.97
C LYS A 314 -18.73 -5.62 30.31
N VAL A 315 -18.98 -4.31 30.31
CA VAL A 315 -19.25 -3.55 31.56
C VAL A 315 -20.71 -3.59 32.00
N LYS A 316 -21.65 -4.02 31.16
CA LYS A 316 -23.10 -4.06 31.49
C LYS A 316 -23.41 -4.74 32.81
N ASN A 317 -22.69 -5.79 33.17
CA ASN A 317 -22.93 -6.60 34.36
C ASN A 317 -22.34 -5.98 35.64
N ASN A 318 -21.54 -4.88 35.52
CA ASN A 318 -20.87 -4.26 36.67
C ASN A 318 -21.27 -2.78 36.75
N PRO A 319 -22.25 -2.39 37.59
CA PRO A 319 -22.74 -1.02 37.68
C PRO A 319 -21.66 0.06 37.89
N PRO A 320 -20.66 -0.13 38.80
CA PRO A 320 -19.61 0.90 38.99
C PRO A 320 -18.70 1.07 37.76
N LEU A 321 -18.41 -0.02 37.05
CA LEU A 321 -17.62 0.07 35.82
C LEU A 321 -18.43 0.69 34.66
N HIS A 322 -19.74 0.42 34.63
CA HIS A 322 -20.65 1.03 33.66
C HIS A 322 -20.73 2.55 33.83
N ALA A 323 -20.93 3.04 35.06
CA ALA A 323 -20.96 4.48 35.32
C ALA A 323 -19.65 5.18 34.96
N ARG A 324 -18.50 4.51 35.21
CA ARG A 324 -17.19 5.02 34.81
C ARG A 324 -17.01 5.04 33.29
N PHE A 325 -17.48 4.01 32.58
CA PHE A 325 -17.47 3.95 31.14
C PHE A 325 -18.31 5.08 30.52
N GLU A 326 -19.53 5.28 31.00
CA GLU A 326 -20.42 6.36 30.52
C GLU A 326 -19.79 7.77 30.66
N ALA A 327 -19.15 8.00 31.82
CA ALA A 327 -18.43 9.26 32.04
C ALA A 327 -17.27 9.48 31.03
N ILE A 328 -16.53 8.40 30.68
CA ILE A 328 -15.44 8.45 29.70
C ILE A 328 -16.03 8.60 28.31
N TYR A 329 -17.07 7.86 27.96
CA TYR A 329 -17.72 7.90 26.65
C TYR A 329 -18.26 9.30 26.32
N SER A 330 -18.99 9.91 27.22
CA SER A 330 -19.53 11.27 27.07
C SER A 330 -18.44 12.30 26.79
N LYS A 331 -17.28 12.18 27.43
CA LYS A 331 -16.13 13.07 27.21
C LYS A 331 -15.43 12.80 25.89
N LEU A 332 -15.28 11.53 25.48
CA LEU A 332 -14.72 11.17 24.15
C LEU A 332 -15.62 11.67 23.03
N GLN A 333 -16.94 11.60 23.22
CA GLN A 333 -17.92 12.13 22.27
C GLN A 333 -17.84 13.65 22.18
N ALA A 334 -17.80 14.34 23.31
CA ALA A 334 -17.66 15.80 23.36
C ALA A 334 -16.35 16.30 22.71
N SER A 335 -15.28 15.50 22.80
CA SER A 335 -13.97 15.83 22.19
C SER A 335 -13.84 15.42 20.71
N GLY A 336 -14.86 14.77 20.14
CA GLY A 336 -14.83 14.29 18.74
C GLY A 336 -13.79 13.20 18.47
N GLN A 337 -13.44 12.38 19.48
CA GLN A 337 -12.43 11.31 19.37
C GLN A 337 -13.04 9.96 18.93
N ILE A 338 -14.36 9.88 18.80
CA ILE A 338 -15.05 8.67 18.33
C ILE A 338 -15.11 8.67 16.81
N THR A 339 -14.76 7.54 16.20
CA THR A 339 -14.79 7.36 14.74
C THR A 339 -15.61 6.13 14.36
N ALA A 340 -16.36 6.25 13.25
CA ALA A 340 -17.13 5.14 12.67
C ALA A 340 -16.23 4.09 11.97
N LEU A 341 -14.91 4.36 11.81
CA LEU A 341 -13.99 3.42 11.18
C LEU A 341 -13.88 2.14 12.02
N SER A 342 -14.07 0.99 11.38
CA SER A 342 -13.85 -0.30 12.03
C SER A 342 -12.35 -0.55 12.30
N LEU A 343 -12.04 -1.48 13.19
CA LEU A 343 -10.66 -1.92 13.42
C LEU A 343 -10.04 -2.50 12.15
N ASP A 344 -10.83 -3.18 11.32
CA ASP A 344 -10.42 -3.71 10.02
C ASP A 344 -10.02 -2.59 9.03
N ASP A 345 -10.82 -1.53 8.97
CA ASP A 345 -10.50 -0.37 8.12
C ASP A 345 -9.23 0.35 8.59
N MET A 346 -9.08 0.52 9.91
CA MET A 346 -7.90 1.14 10.49
C MET A 346 -6.60 0.37 10.22
N LEU A 347 -6.67 -0.97 10.24
CA LEU A 347 -5.54 -1.85 9.93
C LEU A 347 -5.13 -1.76 8.46
N CYS A 348 -6.12 -1.63 7.55
CA CYS A 348 -5.91 -1.61 6.11
C CYS A 348 -5.56 -0.23 5.54
N LEU A 349 -5.49 0.82 6.37
CA LEU A 349 -5.05 2.13 5.93
C LEU A 349 -3.53 2.19 5.84
N ALA A 350 -3.02 2.64 4.69
CA ALA A 350 -1.60 2.92 4.55
C ALA A 350 -1.15 3.99 5.57
N PRO A 351 0.02 3.84 6.17
CA PRO A 351 0.55 4.86 7.06
C PRO A 351 0.76 6.17 6.31
N HIS A 352 0.10 7.25 6.73
CA HIS A 352 0.35 8.56 6.17
C HIS A 352 1.79 8.98 6.47
N ARG A 353 2.66 8.99 5.45
CA ARG A 353 3.95 9.67 5.56
C ARG A 353 3.70 11.17 5.69
N ARG A 354 4.34 11.81 6.67
CA ARG A 354 4.51 13.26 6.62
C ARG A 354 5.21 13.57 5.29
N LYS A 355 4.53 14.32 4.41
CA LYS A 355 5.19 14.90 3.23
C LYS A 355 6.44 15.61 3.76
N GLN A 356 7.61 15.10 3.40
CA GLN A 356 8.83 15.88 3.61
C GLN A 356 8.59 17.16 2.80
N HIS A 357 8.53 18.30 3.48
CA HIS A 357 8.49 19.58 2.78
C HIS A 357 9.66 19.56 1.77
N PRO A 358 9.40 19.85 0.50
CA PRO A 358 10.50 19.98 -0.46
C PRO A 358 11.48 20.97 0.13
N ILE A 359 12.72 20.54 0.30
CA ILE A 359 13.81 21.39 0.78
C ILE A 359 13.75 22.65 -0.07
N SER A 360 13.53 23.81 0.58
CA SER A 360 13.27 25.06 -0.10
C SER A 360 14.35 25.28 -1.16
N LEU A 361 13.94 25.66 -2.37
CA LEU A 361 14.85 25.98 -3.49
C LEU A 361 15.95 26.98 -3.10
N ASN A 362 15.76 27.76 -2.03
CA ASN A 362 16.73 28.67 -1.48
C ASN A 362 17.95 27.97 -0.82
N GLN A 363 17.77 26.78 -0.22
CA GLN A 363 18.92 26.02 0.32
C GLN A 363 19.79 25.41 -0.79
N ARG A 364 19.21 25.03 -1.94
CA ARG A 364 19.99 24.58 -3.11
C ARG A 364 20.78 25.73 -3.74
N LYS A 365 20.26 26.98 -3.73
CA LYS A 365 20.99 28.15 -4.24
C LYS A 365 22.13 28.58 -3.32
N MET A 366 22.03 28.39 -2.00
CA MET A 366 23.12 28.68 -1.05
C MET A 366 24.29 27.72 -1.23
N ASN A 367 24.03 26.41 -1.43
CA ASN A 367 25.10 25.42 -1.60
C ASN A 367 25.86 25.60 -2.93
N THR A 368 25.22 26.08 -4.00
CA THR A 368 25.91 26.37 -5.26
C THR A 368 26.70 27.68 -5.21
N ARG A 369 26.35 28.64 -4.36
CA ARG A 369 27.13 29.86 -4.17
C ARG A 369 28.40 29.62 -3.35
N THR A 370 28.36 28.78 -2.34
CA THR A 370 29.54 28.38 -1.54
C THR A 370 30.54 27.59 -2.40
N PHE A 371 30.08 26.73 -3.31
CA PHE A 371 30.97 25.96 -4.18
C PHE A 371 31.70 26.87 -5.22
N LYS A 372 31.04 27.93 -5.72
CA LYS A 372 31.68 28.88 -6.65
C LYS A 372 32.70 29.80 -5.97
N SER A 373 32.55 30.12 -4.69
CA SER A 373 33.52 30.95 -3.97
C SER A 373 34.82 30.20 -3.64
N LEU A 374 34.74 28.86 -3.44
CA LEU A 374 35.93 28.03 -3.19
C LEU A 374 36.77 27.80 -4.47
N GLN A 375 36.12 27.70 -5.62
CA GLN A 375 36.87 27.59 -6.91
C GLN A 375 37.59 28.92 -7.31
N SER A 376 37.01 30.05 -6.93
CA SER A 376 37.67 31.35 -7.26
C SER A 376 38.86 31.70 -6.35
N THR A 377 38.96 31.08 -5.16
CA THR A 377 40.08 31.25 -4.22
C THR A 377 41.28 30.34 -4.55
N LEU A 378 41.04 29.22 -5.27
CA LEU A 378 42.09 28.27 -5.64
C LEU A 378 42.79 28.60 -6.99
N LEU A 379 42.31 29.60 -7.72
CA LEU A 379 42.86 30.05 -9.01
C LEU A 379 43.57 31.44 -8.90
N ALA A 380 43.81 31.92 -7.68
CA ALA A 380 44.47 33.21 -7.42
C ALA A 380 45.84 33.04 -6.70
N GLU A 381 46.48 31.84 -6.84
CA GLU A 381 47.90 31.64 -6.52
C GLU A 381 48.72 31.31 -7.77
#